data_96e880ade8b5db4f9a8cdd7178b293f6
#
_entry.id   96e880ade8b5db4f9a8cdd7178b293f6
#
_cell.length_a   1.000
_cell.length_b   1.000
_cell.length_c   1.000
_cell.angle_alpha   90.00
_cell.angle_beta   90.00
_cell.angle_gamma   90.00
#
_symmetry.space_group_name_H-M   'P 1'
#
loop_
_entity.id
_entity.type
_entity.pdbx_description
1 polymer ?
#
loop_
_entity_poly.entity_id
_entity_poly.type
_entity_poly.pdbx_seq_one_letter_code
_entity_poly.pdbx_strand_id
1 'polypeptide(L)'
;SRGLGDVYKRQSLEKALFNFLKSRFDFRTTEFSKEKIKLKLSKKNISDSVIDSLIGILNSCEYARYTPSSSREMKVDYDKAVDVISNIEKS
;
A
#
# COMPACT_ATOMS: atom_id res chain seq x y z
N SER A 1 -6.86 -4.20 -23.19
CA SER A 1 -5.44 -4.30 -23.39
C SER A 1 -4.71 -4.44 -22.06
N ARG A 2 -3.45 -4.80 -22.13
CA ARG A 2 -2.64 -5.13 -20.94
C ARG A 2 -2.49 -3.97 -19.96
N GLY A 3 -2.18 -2.78 -20.50
CA GLY A 3 -1.92 -1.62 -19.65
C GLY A 3 -3.12 -1.22 -18.82
N LEU A 4 -4.31 -1.35 -19.39
CA LEU A 4 -5.54 -1.00 -18.71
C LEU A 4 -5.84 -1.98 -17.57
N GLY A 5 -5.63 -3.27 -17.81
CA GLY A 5 -5.83 -4.30 -16.77
C GLY A 5 -4.89 -4.10 -15.60
N ASP A 6 -3.62 -3.76 -15.85
CA ASP A 6 -2.63 -3.52 -14.80
C ASP A 6 -2.97 -2.27 -13.99
N VAL A 7 -3.47 -1.21 -14.63
CA VAL A 7 -3.91 0.00 -13.94
C VAL A 7 -5.05 -0.33 -12.97
N TYR A 8 -6.06 -1.09 -13.41
CA TYR A 8 -7.16 -1.47 -12.55
C TYR A 8 -6.71 -2.36 -11.38
N LYS A 9 -5.81 -3.29 -11.63
CA LYS A 9 -5.27 -4.14 -10.56
C LYS A 9 -4.53 -3.32 -9.51
N ARG A 10 -3.75 -2.34 -9.94
CA ARG A 10 -3.05 -1.45 -9.01
C ARG A 10 -3.99 -0.56 -8.23
N GLN A 11 -5.04 -0.06 -8.87
CA GLN A 11 -6.07 0.72 -8.18
C GLN A 11 -6.78 -0.14 -7.13
N SER A 12 -7.08 -1.38 -7.47
CA SER A 12 -7.69 -2.33 -6.53
C SER A 12 -6.77 -2.62 -5.34
N LEU A 13 -5.48 -2.80 -5.60
CA LEU A 13 -4.49 -3.02 -4.55
C LEU A 13 -4.41 -1.81 -3.62
N GLU A 14 -4.29 -0.61 -4.17
CA GLU A 14 -4.24 0.62 -3.40
C GLU A 14 -5.48 0.78 -2.52
N LYS A 15 -6.66 0.55 -3.10
CA LYS A 15 -7.92 0.64 -2.38
C LYS A 15 -7.99 -0.38 -1.24
N ALA A 16 -7.54 -1.60 -1.51
CA ALA A 16 -7.52 -2.66 -0.49
C ALA A 16 -6.61 -2.29 0.68
N LEU A 17 -5.44 -1.71 0.38
CA LEU A 17 -4.51 -1.26 1.42
C LEU A 17 -5.11 -0.13 2.25
N PHE A 18 -5.73 0.86 1.63
CA PHE A 18 -6.39 1.95 2.35
C PHE A 18 -7.53 1.43 3.22
N ASN A 19 -8.33 0.51 2.70
CA ASN A 19 -9.42 -0.10 3.46
C ASN A 19 -8.90 -0.88 4.67
N PHE A 20 -7.81 -1.61 4.48
CA PHE A 20 -7.16 -2.33 5.58
C PHE A 20 -6.68 -1.37 6.66
N LEU A 21 -6.00 -0.29 6.26
CA LEU A 21 -5.49 0.71 7.20
C LEU A 21 -6.62 1.40 7.96
N LYS A 22 -7.71 1.74 7.28
CA LYS A 22 -8.89 2.32 7.91
C LYS A 22 -9.46 1.40 8.98
N SER A 23 -9.60 0.13 8.63
CA SER A 23 -10.18 -0.86 9.51
C SER A 23 -9.29 -1.16 10.72
N ARG A 24 -7.99 -1.22 10.49
CA ARG A 24 -7.03 -1.63 11.54
C ARG A 24 -6.64 -0.48 12.46
N PHE A 25 -6.55 0.75 11.94
CA PHE A 25 -5.98 1.89 12.68
C PHE A 25 -6.92 3.08 12.79
N ASP A 26 -8.14 2.96 12.31
CA ASP A 26 -9.14 4.02 12.44
C ASP A 26 -8.67 5.37 11.85
N PHE A 27 -8.19 5.35 10.60
CA PHE A 27 -7.83 6.57 9.89
C PHE A 27 -9.06 7.32 9.43
N ARG A 28 -9.03 8.64 9.54
CA ARG A 28 -10.02 9.51 8.90
C ARG A 28 -9.62 9.70 7.42
N THR A 29 -10.61 9.95 6.56
CA THR A 29 -10.38 10.15 5.12
C THR A 29 -9.32 11.24 4.86
N THR A 30 -9.29 12.28 5.66
CA THR A 30 -8.33 13.38 5.53
C THR A 30 -6.93 13.04 6.00
N GLU A 31 -6.73 11.87 6.59
CA GLU A 31 -5.45 11.45 7.13
C GLU A 31 -4.66 10.51 6.22
N PHE A 32 -5.09 10.34 4.96
CA PHE A 32 -4.45 9.42 4.02
C PHE A 32 -3.31 10.05 3.21
N SER A 33 -2.48 10.87 3.84
CA SER A 33 -1.19 11.23 3.24
C SER A 33 -0.15 10.20 3.71
N LYS A 34 0.87 9.98 2.89
CA LYS A 34 1.93 9.03 3.23
C LYS A 34 2.63 9.42 4.53
N GLU A 35 2.85 10.71 4.75
CA GLU A 35 3.48 11.24 5.96
C GLU A 35 2.63 10.92 7.20
N LYS A 36 1.33 11.11 7.11
CA LYS A 36 0.42 10.82 8.22
C LYS A 36 0.31 9.33 8.50
N ILE A 37 0.33 8.51 7.44
CA ILE A 37 0.35 7.06 7.59
C ILE A 37 1.62 6.63 8.33
N LYS A 38 2.78 7.12 7.90
CA LYS A 38 4.06 6.82 8.57
C LYS A 38 4.02 7.17 10.05
N LEU A 39 3.56 8.38 10.35
CA LEU A 39 3.51 8.86 11.71
C LEU A 39 2.60 8.00 12.59
N LYS A 40 1.41 7.70 12.09
CA LYS A 40 0.44 6.92 12.85
C LYS A 40 0.92 5.48 13.10
N LEU A 41 1.51 4.86 12.09
CA LEU A 41 2.03 3.50 12.22
C LEU A 41 3.22 3.45 13.17
N SER A 42 4.10 4.45 13.13
CA SER A 42 5.20 4.57 14.08
C SER A 42 4.70 4.65 15.52
N LYS A 43 3.65 5.41 15.74
CA LYS A 43 3.04 5.55 17.07
C LYS A 43 2.43 4.24 17.56
N LYS A 44 2.06 3.35 16.65
CA LYS A 44 1.52 2.02 16.97
C LYS A 44 2.61 0.96 17.07
N ASN A 45 3.86 1.37 17.07
CA ASN A 45 5.03 0.47 17.19
C ASN A 45 5.19 -0.50 16.02
N ILE A 46 4.71 -0.13 14.85
CA ILE A 46 4.97 -0.89 13.63
C ILE A 46 6.42 -0.61 13.22
N SER A 47 7.15 -1.65 12.84
CA SER A 47 8.56 -1.50 12.49
C SER A 47 8.76 -0.61 11.26
N ASP A 48 9.89 0.10 11.23
CA ASP A 48 10.23 0.98 10.12
C ASP A 48 10.32 0.24 8.79
N SER A 49 10.79 -1.00 8.80
CA SER A 49 10.89 -1.79 7.57
C SER A 49 9.51 -2.11 6.99
N VAL A 50 8.54 -2.40 7.83
CA VAL A 50 7.15 -2.65 7.39
C VAL A 50 6.53 -1.36 6.86
N ILE A 51 6.73 -0.25 7.56
CA ILE A 51 6.23 1.06 7.13
C ILE A 51 6.83 1.44 5.78
N ASP A 52 8.15 1.29 5.62
CA ASP A 52 8.83 1.61 4.35
C ASP A 52 8.32 0.75 3.21
N SER A 53 8.08 -0.54 3.45
CA SER A 53 7.51 -1.43 2.43
C SER A 53 6.11 -0.97 2.03
N LEU A 54 5.27 -0.62 2.99
CA LEU A 54 3.92 -0.12 2.73
C LEU A 54 3.95 1.16 1.89
N ILE A 55 4.77 2.12 2.29
CA ILE A 55 4.92 3.39 1.56
C ILE A 55 5.45 3.14 0.15
N GLY A 56 6.40 2.21 -0.01
CA GLY A 56 6.92 1.82 -1.30
C GLY A 56 5.83 1.28 -2.23
N ILE A 57 4.94 0.44 -1.71
CA ILE A 57 3.82 -0.10 -2.49
C ILE A 57 2.86 1.02 -2.90
N LEU A 58 2.53 1.91 -1.98
CA LEU A 58 1.65 3.05 -2.26
C LEU A 58 2.26 3.96 -3.32
N ASN A 59 3.57 4.21 -3.25
CA ASN A 59 4.29 4.97 -4.27
C ASN A 59 4.22 4.28 -5.63
N SER A 60 4.38 2.97 -5.68
CA SER A 60 4.29 2.20 -6.92
C SER A 60 2.90 2.29 -7.53
N CYS A 61 1.87 2.21 -6.71
CA CYS A 61 0.48 2.34 -7.18
C CYS A 61 0.21 3.74 -7.76
N GLU A 62 0.72 4.77 -7.10
CA GLU A 62 0.58 6.15 -7.56
C GLU A 62 1.33 6.37 -8.87
N TYR A 63 2.58 5.90 -8.92
CA TYR A 63 3.43 6.04 -10.11
C TYR A 63 2.82 5.34 -11.32
N ALA A 64 2.17 4.19 -11.12
CA ALA A 64 1.57 3.41 -12.20
C ALA A 64 0.42 4.12 -12.90
N ARG A 65 -0.13 5.18 -12.32
CA ARG A 65 -1.15 6.01 -12.98
C ARG A 65 -0.59 6.76 -14.16
N TYR A 66 0.71 7.02 -14.15
CA TYR A 66 1.39 7.84 -15.15
C TYR A 66 2.38 7.05 -16.00
N THR A 67 2.81 5.90 -15.53
CA THR A 67 3.85 5.09 -16.17
C THR A 67 3.43 3.62 -16.16
N PRO A 68 3.39 2.97 -17.33
CA PRO A 68 3.07 1.53 -17.38
C PRO A 68 4.06 0.72 -16.56
N SER A 69 3.55 -0.27 -15.86
CA SER A 69 4.38 -1.21 -15.10
C SER A 69 4.23 -2.61 -15.68
N SER A 70 5.24 -3.44 -15.49
CA SER A 70 5.21 -4.82 -15.94
C SER A 70 4.35 -5.70 -15.01
N SER A 71 3.88 -6.81 -15.52
CA SER A 71 3.17 -7.81 -14.72
C SER A 71 4.04 -8.35 -13.59
N ARG A 72 5.36 -8.43 -13.84
CA ARG A 72 6.32 -8.88 -12.84
C ARG A 72 6.40 -7.89 -11.66
N GLU A 73 6.46 -6.61 -11.97
CA GLU A 73 6.47 -5.57 -10.94
C GLU A 73 5.19 -5.58 -10.13
N MET A 74 4.06 -5.79 -10.79
CA MET A 74 2.77 -5.91 -10.15
C MET A 74 2.74 -7.07 -9.16
N LYS A 75 3.28 -8.22 -9.57
CA LYS A 75 3.34 -9.40 -8.70
C LYS A 75 4.22 -9.16 -7.48
N VAL A 76 5.37 -8.51 -7.67
CA VAL A 76 6.28 -8.18 -6.57
C VAL A 76 5.58 -7.28 -5.56
N ASP A 77 4.90 -6.24 -6.02
CA ASP A 77 4.19 -5.32 -5.14
C ASP A 77 3.03 -6.02 -4.42
N TYR A 78 2.33 -6.90 -5.11
CA TYR A 78 1.26 -7.67 -4.51
C TYR A 78 1.77 -8.57 -3.38
N ASP A 79 2.86 -9.29 -3.64
CA ASP A 79 3.48 -10.17 -2.63
C ASP A 79 3.96 -9.37 -1.42
N LYS A 80 4.54 -8.20 -1.65
CA LYS A 80 4.95 -7.29 -0.57
C LYS A 80 3.75 -6.82 0.26
N ALA A 81 2.63 -6.54 -0.41
CA ALA A 81 1.41 -6.11 0.28
C ALA A 81 0.89 -7.20 1.21
N VAL A 82 0.90 -8.45 0.76
CA VAL A 82 0.51 -9.59 1.58
C VAL A 82 1.40 -9.68 2.82
N ASP A 83 2.71 -9.54 2.65
CA ASP A 83 3.66 -9.59 3.76
C ASP A 83 3.44 -8.44 4.75
N VAL A 84 3.23 -7.24 4.24
CA VAL A 84 2.98 -6.05 5.06
C VAL A 84 1.72 -6.25 5.91
N ILE A 85 0.63 -6.65 5.30
CA ILE A 85 -0.63 -6.90 6.00
C ILE A 85 -0.44 -7.97 7.07
N SER A 86 0.21 -9.08 6.72
CA SER A 86 0.51 -10.16 7.65
C SER A 86 1.30 -9.67 8.86
N ASN A 87 2.34 -8.88 8.62
CA ASN A 87 3.18 -8.36 9.69
C ASN A 87 2.43 -7.38 10.60
N ILE A 88 1.60 -6.53 10.02
CA ILE A 88 0.78 -5.60 10.81
C ILE A 88 -0.23 -6.36 11.65
N GLU A 89 -0.86 -7.40 11.10
CA GLU A 89 -1.85 -8.18 11.83
C GLU A 89 -1.25 -8.93 13.02
N LYS A 90 0.03 -9.26 12.96
CA LYS A 90 0.73 -9.93 14.06
C LYS A 90 1.19 -8.97 15.17
N SER A 91 1.13 -7.70 14.93
CA SER A 91 1.63 -6.68 15.87
C SER A 91 0.72 -6.43 17.06
#